data_1fa5945296eab7b5887e9538e8032c9d
#
_entry.id   1fa5945296eab7b5887e9538e8032c9d
#
_cell.length_a   1.000
_cell.length_b   1.000
_cell.length_c   1.000
_cell.angle_alpha   90.00
_cell.angle_beta   90.00
_cell.angle_gamma   90.00
#
_symmetry.space_group_name_H-M   'P 1'
#
loop_
_entity.id
_entity.type
_entity.pdbx_description
1 polymer ?
#
loop_
_entity_poly.entity_id
_entity_poly.type
_entity_poly.pdbx_seq_one_letter_code
_entity_poly.pdbx_strand_id
1 'polypeptide(L)'
;MFKNFFYNIDRVRSFINKGIFILLILSAALFYIFGLSVIIDKLVISNRDAESFLIANTNLNTVVYSVLPIIVIMMLVLYILILIFKNRESSYIYQFGQINRIQPKRKFGLLKFSFTVVVIISILSFWFYYTVKNYYELLPSKIVHHNIIKSKELTYSYNDIKDCDIKVKTRGKNDSELVYNINFNDGSSFDVAHNIYTEGSYIGAIGELDNIILDKKIKKNINKQNYYLLLNSKDEEEIKVYKRVFNE
;
A
#
# COMPACT_ATOMS: atom_id res chain seq x y z
N MET A 1 -32.12 24.58 -39.36
CA MET A 1 -32.31 24.74 -37.91
C MET A 1 -32.18 23.40 -37.16
N PHE A 2 -32.83 22.32 -37.54
CA PHE A 2 -32.80 21.01 -36.88
C PHE A 2 -31.40 20.34 -36.82
N LYS A 3 -30.56 20.46 -37.84
CA LYS A 3 -29.20 19.88 -37.87
C LYS A 3 -28.29 20.38 -36.72
N ASN A 4 -28.40 21.68 -36.42
CA ASN A 4 -27.61 22.30 -35.31
C ASN A 4 -28.13 21.88 -33.94
N PHE A 5 -29.41 21.57 -33.80
CA PHE A 5 -30.01 21.10 -32.56
C PHE A 5 -29.52 19.68 -32.20
N PHE A 6 -29.56 18.76 -33.16
CA PHE A 6 -29.05 17.39 -32.92
C PHE A 6 -27.55 17.35 -32.69
N TYR A 7 -26.76 18.18 -33.36
CA TYR A 7 -25.33 18.32 -33.13
C TYR A 7 -25.01 18.75 -31.68
N ASN A 8 -25.79 19.69 -31.15
CA ASN A 8 -25.63 20.13 -29.75
C ASN A 8 -26.00 19.04 -28.75
N ILE A 9 -27.05 18.27 -28.99
CA ILE A 9 -27.44 17.13 -28.13
C ILE A 9 -26.33 16.07 -28.07
N ASP A 10 -25.76 15.69 -29.24
CA ASP A 10 -24.68 14.69 -29.26
C ASP A 10 -23.42 15.19 -28.56
N ARG A 11 -23.14 16.50 -28.64
CA ARG A 11 -22.02 17.12 -27.92
C ARG A 11 -22.22 17.09 -26.40
N VAL A 12 -23.43 17.43 -25.93
CA VAL A 12 -23.80 17.40 -24.52
C VAL A 12 -23.76 15.96 -24.00
N ARG A 13 -24.34 15.00 -24.74
CA ARG A 13 -24.28 13.56 -24.38
C ARG A 13 -22.86 13.03 -24.30
N SER A 14 -22.01 13.42 -25.26
CA SER A 14 -20.58 13.05 -25.22
C SER A 14 -19.86 13.65 -24.02
N PHE A 15 -20.18 14.87 -23.61
CA PHE A 15 -19.62 15.54 -22.45
C PHE A 15 -20.06 14.85 -21.14
N ILE A 16 -21.36 14.55 -21.02
CA ILE A 16 -21.91 13.83 -19.86
C ILE A 16 -21.27 12.44 -19.73
N ASN A 17 -21.18 11.67 -20.81
CA ASN A 17 -20.57 10.34 -20.77
C ASN A 17 -19.09 10.38 -20.36
N LYS A 18 -18.35 11.41 -20.75
CA LYS A 18 -16.95 11.61 -20.32
C LYS A 18 -16.87 11.97 -18.85
N GLY A 19 -17.78 12.84 -18.37
CA GLY A 19 -17.86 13.20 -16.95
C GLY A 19 -18.16 11.99 -16.05
N ILE A 20 -19.15 11.18 -16.44
CA ILE A 20 -19.49 9.93 -15.75
C ILE A 20 -18.28 8.97 -15.72
N PHE A 21 -17.59 8.83 -16.84
CA PHE A 21 -16.43 7.95 -16.94
C PHE A 21 -15.26 8.41 -16.06
N ILE A 22 -14.98 9.71 -15.99
CA ILE A 22 -13.99 10.29 -15.08
C ILE A 22 -14.39 10.05 -13.62
N LEU A 23 -15.66 10.25 -13.28
CA LEU A 23 -16.19 9.97 -11.93
C LEU A 23 -16.04 8.50 -11.55
N LEU A 24 -16.30 7.57 -12.46
CA LEU A 24 -16.11 6.14 -12.23
C LEU A 24 -14.64 5.78 -11.97
N ILE A 25 -13.70 6.38 -12.71
CA ILE A 25 -12.27 6.18 -12.49
C ILE A 25 -11.84 6.73 -11.13
N LEU A 26 -12.29 7.93 -10.78
CA LEU A 26 -11.97 8.53 -9.48
C LEU A 26 -12.55 7.73 -8.32
N SER A 27 -13.80 7.25 -8.44
CA SER A 27 -14.40 6.40 -7.41
C SER A 27 -13.70 5.05 -7.27
N ALA A 28 -13.28 4.43 -8.38
CA ALA A 28 -12.49 3.21 -8.36
C ALA A 28 -11.10 3.43 -7.74
N ALA A 29 -10.47 4.57 -8.02
CA ALA A 29 -9.19 4.93 -7.40
C ALA A 29 -9.32 5.15 -5.90
N LEU A 30 -10.37 5.85 -5.45
CA LEU A 30 -10.64 6.06 -4.03
C LEU A 30 -10.97 4.73 -3.32
N PHE A 31 -11.80 3.89 -3.93
CA PHE A 31 -12.08 2.55 -3.40
C PHE A 31 -10.80 1.71 -3.29
N TYR A 32 -9.92 1.80 -4.29
CA TYR A 32 -8.65 1.11 -4.27
C TYR A 32 -7.74 1.61 -3.13
N ILE A 33 -7.63 2.93 -2.95
CA ILE A 33 -6.76 3.51 -1.92
C ILE A 33 -7.27 3.21 -0.50
N PHE A 34 -8.56 3.36 -0.25
CA PHE A 34 -9.13 3.25 1.09
C PHE A 34 -9.75 1.88 1.37
N GLY A 35 -10.44 1.28 0.40
CA GLY A 35 -11.14 0.01 0.59
C GLY A 35 -10.22 -1.19 0.56
N LEU A 36 -9.20 -1.16 -0.29
CA LEU A 36 -8.29 -2.29 -0.43
C LEU A 36 -7.37 -2.44 0.79
N SER A 37 -6.93 -1.34 1.40
CA SER A 37 -6.14 -1.39 2.63
C SER A 37 -6.91 -2.10 3.75
N VAL A 38 -8.18 -1.74 3.98
CA VAL A 38 -9.02 -2.38 5.00
C VAL A 38 -9.22 -3.87 4.73
N ILE A 39 -9.37 -4.28 3.46
CA ILE A 39 -9.51 -5.68 3.09
C ILE A 39 -8.20 -6.45 3.36
N ILE A 40 -7.06 -5.86 3.00
CA ILE A 40 -5.75 -6.46 3.25
C ILE A 40 -5.50 -6.63 4.73
N ASP A 41 -5.78 -5.60 5.54
CA ASP A 41 -5.62 -5.64 6.99
C ASP A 41 -6.43 -6.81 7.58
N LYS A 42 -7.71 -6.93 7.20
CA LYS A 42 -8.56 -8.04 7.63
C LYS A 42 -8.03 -9.41 7.19
N LEU A 43 -7.53 -9.53 5.96
CA LEU A 43 -7.00 -10.80 5.45
C LEU A 43 -5.69 -11.18 6.15
N VAL A 44 -4.81 -10.23 6.43
CA VAL A 44 -3.57 -10.49 7.17
C VAL A 44 -3.90 -10.94 8.58
N ILE A 45 -4.79 -10.22 9.29
CA ILE A 45 -5.21 -10.59 10.66
C ILE A 45 -5.90 -11.96 10.68
N SER A 46 -6.74 -12.29 9.69
CA SER A 46 -7.46 -13.57 9.66
C SER A 46 -6.58 -14.79 9.37
N ASN A 47 -5.40 -14.58 8.80
CA ASN A 47 -4.45 -15.66 8.49
C ASN A 47 -3.36 -15.84 9.57
N ARG A 48 -3.42 -15.09 10.66
CA ARG A 48 -2.43 -15.15 11.73
C ARG A 48 -2.58 -16.40 12.61
N ASP A 49 -1.50 -16.75 13.29
CA ASP A 49 -1.53 -17.70 14.39
C ASP A 49 -2.34 -17.11 15.58
N ALA A 50 -3.10 -17.93 16.28
CA ALA A 50 -3.89 -17.50 17.44
C ALA A 50 -3.02 -16.95 18.60
N GLU A 51 -1.76 -17.38 18.70
CA GLU A 51 -0.80 -16.92 19.71
C GLU A 51 -0.05 -15.64 19.29
N SER A 52 -0.25 -15.17 18.06
CA SER A 52 0.42 -13.97 17.56
C SER A 52 -0.10 -12.71 18.24
N PHE A 53 0.80 -11.93 18.84
CA PHE A 53 0.43 -10.66 19.47
C PHE A 53 0.68 -9.45 18.58
N LEU A 54 1.52 -9.60 17.54
CA LEU A 54 1.85 -8.51 16.64
C LEU A 54 2.19 -9.03 15.24
N ILE A 55 1.71 -8.34 14.23
CA ILE A 55 2.09 -8.54 12.83
C ILE A 55 2.72 -7.24 12.30
N ALA A 56 3.93 -7.32 11.78
CA ALA A 56 4.63 -6.19 11.17
C ALA A 56 4.85 -6.43 9.67
N ASN A 57 4.49 -5.44 8.87
CA ASN A 57 4.76 -5.49 7.44
C ASN A 57 6.24 -5.27 7.13
N THR A 58 6.72 -5.84 6.04
CA THR A 58 8.07 -5.55 5.57
C THR A 58 8.16 -4.13 5.02
N ASN A 59 9.33 -3.47 5.18
CA ASN A 59 9.56 -2.11 4.68
C ASN A 59 9.27 -1.95 3.18
N LEU A 60 9.47 -3.02 2.40
CA LEU A 60 9.16 -3.03 0.97
C LEU A 60 7.66 -2.90 0.72
N ASN A 61 6.82 -3.44 1.60
CA ASN A 61 5.37 -3.35 1.46
C ASN A 61 4.88 -1.91 1.49
N THR A 62 5.43 -1.05 2.34
CA THR A 62 5.00 0.35 2.45
C THR A 62 5.15 1.12 1.15
N VAL A 63 6.28 0.96 0.46
CA VAL A 63 6.52 1.60 -0.85
C VAL A 63 5.59 1.01 -1.91
N VAL A 64 5.41 -0.30 -1.89
CA VAL A 64 4.54 -1.01 -2.84
C VAL A 64 3.06 -0.66 -2.61
N TYR A 65 2.63 -0.48 -1.35
CA TYR A 65 1.26 -0.07 -1.00
C TYR A 65 0.89 1.32 -1.50
N SER A 66 1.81 2.27 -1.39
CA SER A 66 1.50 3.68 -1.65
C SER A 66 1.79 4.11 -3.09
N VAL A 67 2.86 3.63 -3.69
CA VAL A 67 3.38 4.18 -4.95
C VAL A 67 2.93 3.38 -6.17
N LEU A 68 3.00 2.06 -6.13
CA LEU A 68 2.73 1.21 -7.29
C LEU A 68 1.28 1.30 -7.80
N PRO A 69 0.24 1.31 -6.92
CA PRO A 69 -1.13 1.54 -7.35
C PRO A 69 -1.35 2.90 -8.00
N ILE A 70 -0.74 3.94 -7.46
CA ILE A 70 -0.85 5.30 -8.02
C ILE A 70 -0.27 5.34 -9.42
N ILE A 71 0.91 4.74 -9.65
CA ILE A 71 1.54 4.65 -10.97
C ILE A 71 0.64 3.90 -11.96
N VAL A 72 0.06 2.77 -11.56
CA VAL A 72 -0.82 1.97 -12.42
C VAL A 72 -2.08 2.76 -12.79
N ILE A 73 -2.71 3.43 -11.82
CA ILE A 73 -3.88 4.27 -12.07
C ILE A 73 -3.52 5.44 -12.99
N MET A 74 -2.40 6.11 -12.78
CA MET A 74 -1.93 7.19 -13.66
C MET A 74 -1.68 6.70 -15.08
N MET A 75 -1.03 5.54 -15.27
CA MET A 75 -0.84 4.94 -16.60
C MET A 75 -2.17 4.63 -17.28
N LEU A 76 -3.15 4.12 -16.53
CA LEU A 76 -4.47 3.81 -17.05
C LEU A 76 -5.22 5.08 -17.48
N VAL A 77 -5.16 6.14 -16.69
CA VAL A 77 -5.74 7.45 -17.02
C VAL A 77 -5.08 8.05 -18.26
N LEU A 78 -3.74 8.04 -18.33
CA LEU A 78 -2.97 8.50 -19.49
C LEU A 78 -3.34 7.71 -20.75
N TYR A 79 -3.43 6.41 -20.66
CA TYR A 79 -3.82 5.55 -21.78
C TYR A 79 -5.24 5.87 -22.30
N ILE A 80 -6.18 6.07 -21.38
CA ILE A 80 -7.55 6.47 -21.72
C ILE A 80 -7.59 7.85 -22.39
N LEU A 81 -6.84 8.81 -21.86
CA LEU A 81 -6.71 10.14 -22.47
C LEU A 81 -6.16 10.04 -23.90
N ILE A 82 -5.10 9.27 -24.13
CA ILE A 82 -4.54 9.03 -25.47
C ILE A 82 -5.60 8.45 -26.41
N LEU A 83 -6.39 7.48 -25.97
CA LEU A 83 -7.48 6.92 -26.79
C LEU A 83 -8.56 7.95 -27.13
N ILE A 84 -8.92 8.81 -26.18
CA ILE A 84 -9.90 9.88 -26.38
C ILE A 84 -9.38 10.92 -27.40
N PHE A 85 -8.11 11.33 -27.25
CA PHE A 85 -7.50 12.31 -28.16
C PHE A 85 -7.27 11.74 -29.56
N LYS A 86 -6.81 10.52 -29.69
CA LYS A 86 -6.60 9.84 -30.97
C LYS A 86 -7.89 9.67 -31.77
N ASN A 87 -9.01 9.38 -31.08
CA ASN A 87 -10.32 9.30 -31.76
C ASN A 87 -10.84 10.67 -32.18
N ARG A 88 -10.37 11.76 -31.60
CA ARG A 88 -10.76 13.12 -31.96
C ARG A 88 -10.10 13.58 -33.26
N GLU A 89 -8.83 13.30 -33.47
CA GLU A 89 -8.14 13.64 -34.74
C GLU A 89 -8.74 12.89 -35.91
N SER A 90 -9.13 11.65 -35.78
CA SER A 90 -9.77 10.91 -36.87
C SER A 90 -11.13 11.49 -37.26
N SER A 91 -11.90 12.08 -36.35
CA SER A 91 -13.19 12.66 -36.65
C SER A 91 -13.09 14.03 -37.38
N TYR A 92 -12.02 14.79 -37.20
CA TYR A 92 -11.79 16.04 -37.93
C TYR A 92 -11.35 15.81 -39.38
N ILE A 93 -10.59 14.77 -39.65
CA ILE A 93 -10.14 14.39 -40.99
C ILE A 93 -11.30 13.86 -41.85
N TYR A 94 -12.32 13.25 -41.23
CA TYR A 94 -13.50 12.75 -41.92
C TYR A 94 -14.50 13.84 -42.39
N GLN A 95 -14.40 15.05 -41.87
CA GLN A 95 -15.30 16.15 -42.31
C GLN A 95 -14.83 16.89 -43.56
N PHE A 96 -13.60 16.74 -44.00
CA PHE A 96 -13.02 17.48 -45.11
C PHE A 96 -12.59 16.65 -46.34
N GLY A 97 -12.75 15.34 -46.34
CA GLY A 97 -12.31 14.50 -47.47
C GLY A 97 -13.24 13.33 -47.74
N GLN A 98 -13.93 13.42 -48.82
CA GLN A 98 -14.67 12.39 -49.60
C GLN A 98 -14.69 10.94 -49.06
N ILE A 99 -15.91 10.50 -48.82
CA ILE A 99 -16.50 9.17 -49.04
C ILE A 99 -15.60 8.26 -49.91
N ASN A 100 -14.99 7.29 -49.28
CA ASN A 100 -14.57 5.99 -49.76
C ASN A 100 -13.22 5.57 -49.13
N ARG A 101 -13.25 4.92 -47.98
CA ARG A 101 -12.33 3.85 -47.66
C ARG A 101 -12.73 3.16 -46.37
N ILE A 102 -13.33 2.01 -46.55
CA ILE A 102 -13.26 0.76 -45.80
C ILE A 102 -12.62 0.84 -44.40
N GLN A 103 -13.46 0.65 -43.39
CA GLN A 103 -13.08 0.50 -42.00
C GLN A 103 -12.58 -0.94 -41.68
N PRO A 104 -11.30 -1.18 -41.55
CA PRO A 104 -10.87 -2.42 -40.94
C PRO A 104 -10.13 -2.26 -39.60
N LYS A 105 -9.98 -1.05 -39.04
CA LYS A 105 -9.07 -0.83 -37.88
C LYS A 105 -9.71 -0.87 -36.49
N ARG A 106 -11.03 -1.00 -36.34
CA ARG A 106 -11.71 -1.00 -35.03
C ARG A 106 -11.42 -2.26 -34.20
N LYS A 107 -11.26 -3.42 -34.82
CA LYS A 107 -11.02 -4.71 -34.14
C LYS A 107 -9.66 -4.76 -33.45
N PHE A 108 -8.62 -4.19 -34.05
CA PHE A 108 -7.27 -4.14 -33.48
C PHE A 108 -7.14 -3.25 -32.23
N GLY A 109 -7.92 -2.16 -32.17
CA GLY A 109 -7.95 -1.28 -31.01
C GLY A 109 -8.54 -1.94 -29.76
N LEU A 110 -9.63 -2.69 -29.94
CA LEU A 110 -10.29 -3.42 -28.85
C LEU A 110 -9.41 -4.54 -28.31
N LEU A 111 -8.72 -5.29 -29.16
CA LEU A 111 -7.84 -6.38 -28.75
C LEU A 111 -6.64 -5.85 -27.95
N LYS A 112 -6.02 -4.76 -28.39
CA LYS A 112 -4.93 -4.09 -27.65
C LYS A 112 -5.42 -3.56 -26.30
N PHE A 113 -6.60 -2.96 -26.26
CA PHE A 113 -7.21 -2.48 -25.01
C PHE A 113 -7.45 -3.63 -24.03
N SER A 114 -8.10 -4.72 -24.48
CA SER A 114 -8.35 -5.88 -23.63
C SER A 114 -7.06 -6.48 -23.10
N PHE A 115 -6.02 -6.61 -23.92
CA PHE A 115 -4.72 -7.10 -23.51
C PHE A 115 -4.09 -6.21 -22.43
N THR A 116 -4.12 -4.89 -22.62
CA THR A 116 -3.59 -3.94 -21.62
C THR A 116 -4.32 -4.05 -20.30
N VAL A 117 -5.66 -4.16 -20.32
CA VAL A 117 -6.47 -4.33 -19.10
C VAL A 117 -6.12 -5.64 -18.38
N VAL A 118 -5.96 -6.75 -19.11
CA VAL A 118 -5.57 -8.04 -18.52
C VAL A 118 -4.20 -7.95 -17.85
N VAL A 119 -3.22 -7.33 -18.51
CA VAL A 119 -1.88 -7.14 -17.94
C VAL A 119 -1.94 -6.31 -16.65
N ILE A 120 -2.69 -5.22 -16.65
CA ILE A 120 -2.85 -4.37 -15.46
C ILE A 120 -3.50 -5.14 -14.31
N ILE A 121 -4.59 -5.87 -14.57
CA ILE A 121 -5.26 -6.68 -13.56
C ILE A 121 -4.31 -7.76 -13.00
N SER A 122 -3.52 -8.41 -13.86
CA SER A 122 -2.54 -9.41 -13.44
C SER A 122 -1.48 -8.83 -12.50
N ILE A 123 -0.94 -7.65 -12.84
CA ILE A 123 0.04 -6.95 -12.01
C ILE A 123 -0.57 -6.59 -10.64
N LEU A 124 -1.79 -6.04 -10.64
CA LEU A 124 -2.50 -5.67 -9.40
C LEU A 124 -2.81 -6.89 -8.54
N SER A 125 -3.23 -8.00 -9.15
CA SER A 125 -3.54 -9.24 -8.44
C SER A 125 -2.27 -9.87 -7.84
N PHE A 126 -1.16 -9.89 -8.57
CA PHE A 126 0.12 -10.35 -8.07
C PHE A 126 0.60 -9.49 -6.90
N TRP A 127 0.51 -8.16 -7.05
CA TRP A 127 0.88 -7.23 -6.00
C TRP A 127 0.01 -7.42 -4.74
N PHE A 128 -1.31 -7.56 -4.89
CA PHE A 128 -2.23 -7.85 -3.79
C PHE A 128 -1.83 -9.14 -3.06
N TYR A 129 -1.61 -10.21 -3.80
CA TYR A 129 -1.20 -11.49 -3.25
C TYR A 129 0.13 -11.40 -2.49
N TYR A 130 1.11 -10.69 -3.08
CA TYR A 130 2.41 -10.45 -2.45
C TYR A 130 2.26 -9.72 -1.12
N THR A 131 1.44 -8.71 -1.08
CA THR A 131 1.23 -7.88 0.10
C THR A 131 0.60 -8.66 1.25
N VAL A 132 -0.44 -9.44 0.96
CA VAL A 132 -1.15 -10.24 1.97
C VAL A 132 -0.28 -11.35 2.56
N LYS A 133 0.72 -11.82 1.80
CA LYS A 133 1.54 -12.99 2.17
C LYS A 133 2.98 -12.66 2.60
N ASN A 134 3.37 -11.38 2.67
CA ASN A 134 4.74 -11.00 3.00
C ASN A 134 4.77 -10.09 4.25
N TYR A 135 4.86 -10.70 5.42
CA TYR A 135 4.84 -10.01 6.70
C TYR A 135 5.64 -10.79 7.76
N TYR A 136 5.98 -10.11 8.83
CA TYR A 136 6.53 -10.72 10.04
C TYR A 136 5.43 -10.91 11.08
N GLU A 137 5.39 -12.07 11.68
CA GLU A 137 4.47 -12.44 12.74
C GLU A 137 5.25 -12.70 14.03
N LEU A 138 4.93 -11.98 15.09
CA LEU A 138 5.59 -12.07 16.37
C LEU A 138 4.72 -12.92 17.32
N LEU A 139 5.29 -14.04 17.73
CA LEU A 139 4.71 -14.93 18.72
C LEU A 139 5.54 -14.83 20.00
N PRO A 140 5.04 -15.24 21.17
CA PRO A 140 5.79 -15.18 22.43
C PRO A 140 7.13 -15.92 22.42
N SER A 141 7.25 -16.97 21.60
CA SER A 141 8.45 -17.83 21.56
C SER A 141 9.34 -17.63 20.34
N LYS A 142 8.83 -17.04 19.25
CA LYS A 142 9.52 -16.97 17.96
C LYS A 142 8.98 -15.83 17.11
N ILE A 143 9.72 -15.50 16.05
CA ILE A 143 9.30 -14.57 14.99
C ILE A 143 9.22 -15.37 13.69
N VAL A 144 8.09 -15.31 12.98
CA VAL A 144 7.88 -15.98 11.71
C VAL A 144 7.84 -14.95 10.59
N HIS A 145 8.71 -15.09 9.62
CA HIS A 145 8.70 -14.27 8.41
C HIS A 145 8.03 -15.05 7.28
N HIS A 146 6.80 -14.67 6.96
CA HIS A 146 6.08 -15.17 5.79
C HIS A 146 6.62 -14.49 4.54
N ASN A 147 7.26 -15.25 3.65
CA ASN A 147 7.88 -14.72 2.43
C ASN A 147 7.54 -15.59 1.22
N ILE A 148 6.80 -15.01 0.29
CA ILE A 148 6.34 -15.69 -0.93
C ILE A 148 7.52 -16.13 -1.82
N ILE A 149 8.54 -15.26 -1.93
CA ILE A 149 9.64 -15.47 -2.88
C ILE A 149 10.48 -16.70 -2.50
N LYS A 150 10.64 -16.93 -1.19
CA LYS A 150 11.48 -18.03 -0.69
C LYS A 150 10.72 -19.35 -0.51
N SER A 151 9.41 -19.41 -0.80
CA SER A 151 8.54 -20.59 -0.64
C SER A 151 8.60 -21.30 0.71
N LYS A 152 9.30 -20.75 1.67
CA LYS A 152 9.46 -21.26 3.04
C LYS A 152 9.30 -20.12 4.03
N GLU A 153 8.54 -20.38 5.06
CA GLU A 153 8.51 -19.55 6.25
C GLU A 153 9.88 -19.58 6.91
N LEU A 154 10.45 -18.41 7.16
CA LEU A 154 11.68 -18.27 7.91
C LEU A 154 11.30 -18.07 9.36
N THR A 155 11.70 -18.97 10.21
CA THR A 155 11.46 -18.87 11.66
C THR A 155 12.74 -18.42 12.35
N TYR A 156 12.64 -17.33 13.12
CA TYR A 156 13.71 -16.81 13.95
C TYR A 156 13.36 -17.03 15.42
N SER A 157 14.33 -17.50 16.19
CA SER A 157 14.28 -17.41 17.63
C SER A 157 14.60 -15.99 18.09
N TYR A 158 14.10 -15.54 19.22
CA TYR A 158 14.55 -14.27 19.81
C TYR A 158 16.07 -14.26 20.10
N ASN A 159 16.70 -15.40 20.24
CA ASN A 159 18.16 -15.53 20.39
C ASN A 159 18.92 -15.23 19.07
N ASP A 160 18.23 -15.22 17.93
CA ASP A 160 18.81 -14.87 16.62
C ASP A 160 18.87 -13.35 16.41
N ILE A 161 18.28 -12.58 17.31
CA ILE A 161 18.34 -11.12 17.29
C ILE A 161 19.71 -10.68 17.77
N LYS A 162 20.37 -9.88 16.92
CA LYS A 162 21.67 -9.29 17.23
C LYS A 162 21.51 -8.07 18.14
N ASP A 163 20.64 -7.16 17.77
CA ASP A 163 20.33 -5.95 18.51
C ASP A 163 19.01 -5.31 18.01
N CYS A 164 18.56 -4.31 18.76
CA CYS A 164 17.39 -3.49 18.36
C CYS A 164 17.80 -2.02 18.29
N ASP A 165 17.43 -1.32 17.21
CA ASP A 165 17.63 0.11 17.05
C ASP A 165 16.34 0.86 17.31
N ILE A 166 16.33 1.72 18.33
CA ILE A 166 15.16 2.47 18.77
C ILE A 166 15.41 3.96 18.61
N LYS A 167 14.54 4.66 17.88
CA LYS A 167 14.63 6.09 17.64
C LYS A 167 13.29 6.71 17.33
N VAL A 168 13.23 8.05 17.35
CA VAL A 168 12.07 8.82 16.90
C VAL A 168 12.36 9.44 15.54
N LYS A 169 11.47 9.20 14.58
CA LYS A 169 11.47 9.84 13.27
C LYS A 169 10.42 10.93 13.24
N THR A 170 10.80 12.13 12.80
CA THR A 170 9.86 13.26 12.64
C THR A 170 9.41 13.35 11.19
N ARG A 171 8.08 13.45 10.99
CA ARG A 171 7.45 13.73 9.71
C ARG A 171 6.83 15.14 9.77
N GLY A 172 7.66 16.19 9.58
CA GLY A 172 7.20 17.58 9.68
C GLY A 172 7.23 18.13 11.12
N LYS A 173 6.49 19.25 11.39
CA LYS A 173 6.59 19.98 12.66
C LYS A 173 5.94 19.30 13.87
N ASN A 174 4.90 18.48 13.67
CA ASN A 174 4.08 17.94 14.77
C ASN A 174 3.81 16.43 14.64
N ASP A 175 4.40 15.75 13.69
CA ASP A 175 4.20 14.32 13.48
C ASP A 175 5.48 13.56 13.79
N SER A 176 5.42 12.70 14.80
CA SER A 176 6.53 11.89 15.26
C SER A 176 6.12 10.42 15.32
N GLU A 177 7.01 9.56 14.88
CA GLU A 177 6.79 8.12 14.75
C GLU A 177 7.91 7.38 15.47
N LEU A 178 7.55 6.37 16.26
CA LEU A 178 8.50 5.42 16.82
C LEU A 178 9.06 4.57 15.67
N VAL A 179 10.36 4.39 15.64
CA VAL A 179 11.06 3.39 14.82
C VAL A 179 11.66 2.38 15.77
N TYR A 180 11.27 1.13 15.63
CA TYR A 180 11.77 0.01 16.44
C TYR A 180 12.25 -1.10 15.51
N ASN A 181 13.52 -1.01 15.09
CA ASN A 181 14.12 -1.99 14.19
C ASN A 181 14.68 -3.18 14.98
N ILE A 182 14.32 -4.38 14.57
CA ILE A 182 14.94 -5.62 14.99
C ILE A 182 15.98 -6.01 13.93
N ASN A 183 17.23 -6.20 14.34
CA ASN A 183 18.32 -6.65 13.49
C ASN A 183 18.71 -8.08 13.85
N PHE A 184 18.70 -8.99 12.87
CA PHE A 184 19.07 -10.39 13.05
C PHE A 184 20.56 -10.64 12.78
N ASN A 185 21.07 -11.76 13.28
CA ASN A 185 22.45 -12.18 13.05
C ASN A 185 22.77 -12.51 11.60
N ASP A 186 21.77 -12.83 10.77
CA ASP A 186 21.91 -13.08 9.33
C ASP A 186 21.96 -11.78 8.49
N GLY A 187 21.89 -10.61 9.12
CA GLY A 187 21.89 -9.29 8.49
C GLY A 187 20.53 -8.83 8.02
N SER A 188 19.48 -9.62 8.17
CA SER A 188 18.10 -9.16 7.91
C SER A 188 17.63 -8.23 9.01
N SER A 189 16.70 -7.32 8.68
CA SER A 189 16.09 -6.41 9.65
C SER A 189 14.68 -6.01 9.23
N PHE A 190 13.86 -5.63 10.20
CA PHE A 190 12.55 -5.05 9.96
C PHE A 190 12.14 -4.06 11.06
N ASP A 191 11.34 -3.07 10.69
CA ASP A 191 10.77 -2.10 11.63
C ASP A 191 9.45 -2.64 12.19
N VAL A 192 9.43 -2.94 13.46
CA VAL A 192 8.24 -3.44 14.15
C VAL A 192 7.20 -2.35 14.33
N ALA A 193 7.63 -1.10 14.47
CA ALA A 193 6.74 0.02 14.75
C ALA A 193 6.02 0.56 13.50
N HIS A 194 6.39 0.07 12.32
CA HIS A 194 5.84 0.53 11.06
C HIS A 194 4.83 -0.46 10.47
N ASN A 195 3.61 0.03 10.10
CA ASN A 195 2.54 -0.78 9.52
C ASN A 195 2.20 -2.04 10.33
N ILE A 196 1.75 -1.85 11.54
CA ILE A 196 1.39 -2.91 12.47
C ILE A 196 -0.09 -3.27 12.33
N TYR A 197 -0.35 -4.58 12.37
CA TYR A 197 -1.66 -5.15 12.57
C TYR A 197 -1.72 -5.83 13.93
N THR A 198 -2.60 -5.36 14.79
CA THR A 198 -2.85 -5.97 16.11
C THR A 198 -4.33 -5.89 16.42
N GLU A 199 -4.87 -6.87 17.11
CA GLU A 199 -6.26 -6.84 17.61
C GLU A 199 -6.44 -5.94 18.83
N GLY A 200 -5.34 -5.58 19.48
CA GLY A 200 -5.32 -4.75 20.67
C GLY A 200 -4.70 -3.37 20.45
N SER A 201 -4.25 -2.78 21.55
CA SER A 201 -3.49 -1.54 21.50
C SER A 201 -2.13 -1.78 20.85
N TYR A 202 -1.81 -0.97 19.85
CA TYR A 202 -0.49 -0.90 19.23
C TYR A 202 0.63 -0.80 20.27
N ILE A 203 0.45 0.10 21.24
CA ILE A 203 1.42 0.35 22.31
C ILE A 203 1.53 -0.86 23.24
N GLY A 204 0.42 -1.56 23.51
CA GLY A 204 0.43 -2.81 24.26
C GLY A 204 1.30 -3.86 23.60
N ALA A 205 1.17 -4.07 22.30
CA ALA A 205 1.97 -5.04 21.55
C ALA A 205 3.47 -4.67 21.52
N ILE A 206 3.81 -3.38 21.34
CA ILE A 206 5.19 -2.90 21.47
C ILE A 206 5.72 -3.13 22.88
N GLY A 207 4.88 -2.90 23.91
CA GLY A 207 5.25 -3.17 25.29
C GLY A 207 5.52 -4.64 25.58
N GLU A 208 4.77 -5.55 24.99
CA GLU A 208 4.97 -6.99 25.10
C GLU A 208 6.28 -7.42 24.43
N LEU A 209 6.52 -6.95 23.22
CA LEU A 209 7.81 -7.18 22.54
C LEU A 209 8.98 -6.68 23.38
N ASP A 210 8.89 -5.46 23.92
CA ASP A 210 9.96 -4.87 24.71
C ASP A 210 10.26 -5.67 25.98
N ASN A 211 9.23 -6.26 26.63
CA ASN A 211 9.43 -7.18 27.74
C ASN A 211 10.23 -8.42 27.31
N ILE A 212 9.89 -9.03 26.16
CA ILE A 212 10.64 -10.19 25.64
C ILE A 212 12.10 -9.82 25.36
N ILE A 213 12.34 -8.66 24.76
CA ILE A 213 13.69 -8.16 24.45
C ILE A 213 14.51 -7.96 25.74
N LEU A 214 13.89 -7.41 26.80
CA LEU A 214 14.52 -7.22 28.09
C LEU A 214 14.80 -8.56 28.78
N ASP A 215 13.84 -9.47 28.81
CA ASP A 215 13.99 -10.80 29.44
C ASP A 215 15.10 -11.62 28.79
N LYS A 216 15.24 -11.51 27.47
CA LYS A 216 16.31 -12.16 26.70
C LYS A 216 17.64 -11.40 26.77
N LYS A 217 17.70 -10.23 27.43
CA LYS A 217 18.88 -9.36 27.52
C LYS A 217 19.45 -8.96 26.15
N ILE A 218 18.58 -8.77 25.18
CA ILE A 218 18.96 -8.33 23.83
C ILE A 218 19.40 -6.87 23.89
N LYS A 219 20.50 -6.56 23.22
CA LYS A 219 21.07 -5.20 23.19
C LYS A 219 20.11 -4.22 22.52
N LYS A 220 19.83 -3.09 23.19
CA LYS A 220 19.06 -1.98 22.65
C LYS A 220 20.00 -0.80 22.37
N ASN A 221 20.02 -0.33 21.12
CA ASN A 221 20.71 0.87 20.68
C ASN A 221 19.68 2.00 20.64
N ILE A 222 19.66 2.85 21.66
CA ILE A 222 18.60 3.85 21.84
C ILE A 222 19.13 5.24 21.46
N ASN A 223 18.44 5.90 20.50
CA ASN A 223 18.63 7.31 20.20
C ASN A 223 17.44 8.12 20.75
N LYS A 224 17.70 8.88 21.83
CA LYS A 224 16.68 9.71 22.50
C LYS A 224 16.40 11.06 21.82
N GLN A 225 17.02 11.34 20.66
CA GLN A 225 16.73 12.55 19.91
C GLN A 225 15.24 12.59 19.54
N ASN A 226 14.58 13.71 19.83
CA ASN A 226 13.13 13.90 19.59
C ASN A 226 12.18 13.00 20.41
N TYR A 227 12.68 12.24 21.39
CA TYR A 227 11.87 11.37 22.23
C TYR A 227 10.69 12.10 22.89
N TYR A 228 10.90 13.32 23.37
CA TYR A 228 9.85 14.15 23.99
C TYR A 228 8.63 14.39 23.07
N LEU A 229 8.82 14.32 21.75
CA LEU A 229 7.73 14.48 20.78
C LEU A 229 6.74 13.29 20.80
N LEU A 230 7.22 12.08 21.16
CA LEU A 230 6.34 10.92 21.32
C LEU A 230 5.42 11.03 22.54
N LEU A 231 5.84 11.78 23.56
CA LEU A 231 5.10 11.91 24.81
C LEU A 231 3.97 12.96 24.72
N ASN A 232 4.02 13.82 23.69
CA ASN A 232 3.01 14.85 23.50
C ASN A 232 1.67 14.23 23.10
N SER A 233 0.61 14.62 23.79
CA SER A 233 -0.79 14.21 23.51
C SER A 233 -1.08 12.70 23.65
N LYS A 234 -0.27 11.99 24.46
CA LYS A 234 -0.44 10.57 24.75
C LYS A 234 -1.09 10.37 26.11
N ASP A 235 -1.77 9.24 26.29
CA ASP A 235 -2.29 8.85 27.59
C ASP A 235 -1.18 8.32 28.52
N GLU A 236 -1.50 8.16 29.81
CA GLU A 236 -0.52 7.73 30.80
C GLU A 236 0.02 6.30 30.53
N GLU A 237 -0.79 5.42 29.96
CA GLU A 237 -0.38 4.06 29.67
C GLU A 237 0.61 4.02 28.52
N GLU A 238 0.33 4.76 27.44
CA GLU A 238 1.26 4.91 26.32
C GLU A 238 2.60 5.51 26.78
N ILE A 239 2.55 6.56 27.61
CA ILE A 239 3.75 7.21 28.16
C ILE A 239 4.60 6.22 28.97
N LYS A 240 3.99 5.35 29.77
CA LYS A 240 4.72 4.33 30.55
C LYS A 240 5.46 3.34 29.63
N VAL A 241 4.81 2.90 28.55
CA VAL A 241 5.45 2.00 27.58
C VAL A 241 6.60 2.69 26.88
N TYR A 242 6.42 3.92 26.39
CA TYR A 242 7.51 4.66 25.73
C TYR A 242 8.70 4.90 26.67
N LYS A 243 8.45 5.28 27.92
CA LYS A 243 9.53 5.44 28.92
C LYS A 243 10.34 4.16 29.08
N ARG A 244 9.68 3.01 29.19
CA ARG A 244 10.36 1.72 29.30
C ARG A 244 11.14 1.37 28.03
N VAL A 245 10.55 1.54 26.85
CA VAL A 245 11.20 1.30 25.55
C VAL A 245 12.48 2.12 25.42
N PHE A 246 12.49 3.36 25.90
CA PHE A 246 13.64 4.29 25.86
C PHE A 246 14.52 4.21 27.13
N ASN A 247 14.30 3.26 28.03
CA ASN A 247 15.03 3.08 29.29
C ASN A 247 14.99 4.36 30.16
N GLU A 248 13.77 4.84 30.46
CA GLU A 248 13.49 5.96 31.37
C GLU A 248 12.59 5.57 32.52
#